data_c0d9648ca257224d8059f9cab2417cf4
#
_entry.id   c0d9648ca257224d8059f9cab2417cf4
#
_cell.length_a   1.000
_cell.length_b   1.000
_cell.length_c   1.000
_cell.angle_alpha   90.00
_cell.angle_beta   90.00
_cell.angle_gamma   90.00
#
_symmetry.space_group_name_H-M   'P 1'
#
loop_
_entity.id
_entity.type
_entity.pdbx_description
1 polymer ?
#
loop_
_entity_poly.entity_id
_entity_poly.type
_entity_poly.pdbx_seq_one_letter_code
_entity_poly.pdbx_strand_id
1 'polypeptide(L)'
;MGKYDDIINLKRPVSKHPKMSLYQRSAQFAPYSALTGYEGQVKETARLTDRKIELDEELKVILDMKIQVIQELISNKPELEVTYFIPDSKKDGGRYETILDNINKTTKQNFEMRLIDCEL
;
A
#
# COMPACT_ATOMS: atom_id res chain seq x y z
N MET A 1 7.45 38.91 -21.60
CA MET A 1 6.52 38.27 -22.55
C MET A 1 6.91 36.79 -22.67
N GLY A 2 6.00 35.89 -22.36
CA GLY A 2 6.23 34.46 -22.51
C GLY A 2 6.23 34.04 -23.98
N LYS A 3 6.96 32.99 -24.33
CA LYS A 3 7.11 32.51 -25.72
C LYS A 3 5.77 32.13 -26.40
N TYR A 4 4.69 32.01 -25.66
CA TYR A 4 3.39 31.52 -26.12
C TYR A 4 2.23 32.48 -25.81
N ASP A 5 2.51 33.71 -25.37
CA ASP A 5 1.48 34.69 -24.98
C ASP A 5 0.56 35.09 -26.17
N ASP A 6 1.07 34.98 -27.39
CA ASP A 6 0.36 35.27 -28.65
C ASP A 6 -0.63 34.16 -29.03
N ILE A 7 -0.41 32.94 -28.58
CA ILE A 7 -1.23 31.77 -28.97
C ILE A 7 -2.09 31.19 -27.85
N ILE A 8 -1.83 31.55 -26.58
CA ILE A 8 -2.52 30.96 -25.43
C ILE A 8 -4.04 31.26 -25.42
N ASN A 9 -4.43 32.40 -25.99
CA ASN A 9 -5.83 32.83 -26.08
C ASN A 9 -6.49 32.53 -27.43
N LEU A 10 -5.77 31.89 -28.37
CA LEU A 10 -6.36 31.55 -29.65
C LEU A 10 -7.39 30.42 -29.50
N LYS A 11 -8.55 30.64 -30.15
CA LYS A 11 -9.55 29.58 -30.20
C LYS A 11 -9.00 28.38 -30.96
N ARG A 12 -9.21 27.21 -30.40
CA ARG A 12 -8.82 25.94 -31.04
C ARG A 12 -9.44 25.85 -32.44
N PRO A 13 -8.65 25.59 -33.48
CA PRO A 13 -9.20 25.41 -34.84
C PRO A 13 -10.16 24.22 -34.88
N VAL A 14 -11.22 24.36 -35.64
CA VAL A 14 -12.20 23.29 -35.84
C VAL A 14 -11.53 22.16 -36.61
N SER A 15 -11.54 20.96 -36.04
CA SER A 15 -10.99 19.79 -36.71
C SER A 15 -11.80 19.44 -37.96
N LYS A 16 -11.12 19.31 -39.09
CA LYS A 16 -11.74 18.86 -40.36
C LYS A 16 -12.10 17.35 -40.35
N HIS A 17 -11.54 16.62 -39.41
CA HIS A 17 -11.79 15.17 -39.30
C HIS A 17 -12.71 14.89 -38.12
N PRO A 18 -13.62 13.90 -38.23
CA PRO A 18 -14.45 13.47 -37.15
C PRO A 18 -13.56 12.90 -36.01
N LYS A 19 -14.01 13.12 -34.78
CA LYS A 19 -13.31 12.53 -33.61
C LYS A 19 -13.47 11.02 -33.63
N MET A 20 -12.40 10.30 -33.27
CA MET A 20 -12.47 8.86 -33.08
C MET A 20 -13.53 8.50 -32.03
N SER A 21 -14.28 7.43 -32.28
CA SER A 21 -15.17 6.85 -31.31
C SER A 21 -14.41 6.28 -30.11
N LEU A 22 -15.07 6.09 -28.98
CA LEU A 22 -14.46 5.44 -27.81
C LEU A 22 -13.96 4.03 -28.13
N TYR A 23 -14.69 3.29 -28.95
CA TYR A 23 -14.28 1.97 -29.42
C TYR A 23 -12.98 2.01 -30.24
N GLN A 24 -12.89 2.92 -31.21
CA GLN A 24 -11.67 3.08 -32.00
C GLN A 24 -10.47 3.51 -31.15
N ARG A 25 -10.69 4.37 -30.16
CA ARG A 25 -9.64 4.79 -29.20
C ARG A 25 -9.16 3.64 -28.34
N SER A 26 -10.07 2.80 -27.84
CA SER A 26 -9.68 1.62 -27.04
C SER A 26 -8.98 0.58 -27.89
N ALA A 27 -9.36 0.41 -29.17
CA ALA A 27 -8.71 -0.51 -30.09
C ALA A 27 -7.24 -0.16 -30.37
N GLN A 28 -6.84 1.12 -30.21
CA GLN A 28 -5.43 1.51 -30.32
C GLN A 28 -4.53 0.89 -29.27
N PHE A 29 -5.08 0.53 -28.11
CA PHE A 29 -4.35 -0.11 -27.01
C PHE A 29 -4.41 -1.65 -27.05
N ALA A 30 -5.24 -2.22 -27.95
CA ALA A 30 -5.36 -3.68 -28.08
C ALA A 30 -4.03 -4.39 -28.36
N PRO A 31 -3.11 -3.86 -29.19
CA PRO A 31 -1.81 -4.48 -29.42
C PRO A 31 -0.94 -4.58 -28.17
N TYR A 32 -1.08 -3.65 -27.23
CA TYR A 32 -0.31 -3.65 -25.97
C TYR A 32 -0.75 -4.76 -25.02
N SER A 33 -2.04 -5.12 -25.03
CA SER A 33 -2.55 -6.23 -24.22
C SER A 33 -2.06 -7.60 -24.66
N ALA A 34 -1.61 -7.73 -25.92
CA ALA A 34 -0.99 -8.94 -26.44
C ALA A 34 0.47 -9.14 -26.01
N LEU A 35 1.11 -8.12 -25.43
CA LEU A 35 2.48 -8.24 -24.92
C LEU A 35 2.50 -9.10 -23.66
N THR A 36 3.32 -10.14 -23.67
CA THR A 36 3.50 -11.01 -22.52
C THR A 36 3.94 -10.20 -21.28
N GLY A 37 3.17 -10.30 -20.19
CA GLY A 37 3.47 -9.59 -18.94
C GLY A 37 2.96 -8.15 -18.84
N TYR A 38 2.42 -7.56 -19.92
CA TYR A 38 1.89 -6.19 -19.89
C TYR A 38 0.78 -6.02 -18.85
N GLU A 39 -0.21 -6.91 -18.86
CA GLU A 39 -1.29 -6.88 -17.86
C GLU A 39 -0.77 -7.01 -16.41
N GLY A 40 0.22 -7.86 -16.21
CA GLY A 40 0.85 -8.04 -14.90
C GLY A 40 1.52 -6.75 -14.41
N GLN A 41 2.23 -6.05 -15.30
CA GLN A 41 2.87 -4.78 -14.97
C GLN A 41 1.85 -3.66 -14.71
N VAL A 42 0.78 -3.60 -15.49
CA VAL A 42 -0.31 -2.63 -15.27
C VAL A 42 -1.00 -2.88 -13.92
N LYS A 43 -1.30 -4.13 -13.59
CA LYS A 43 -1.87 -4.51 -12.28
C LYS A 43 -0.92 -4.15 -11.14
N GLU A 44 0.37 -4.45 -11.31
CA GLU A 44 1.38 -4.11 -10.30
C GLU A 44 1.53 -2.59 -10.13
N THR A 45 1.49 -1.82 -11.20
CA THR A 45 1.54 -0.35 -11.14
C THR A 45 0.31 0.21 -10.43
N ALA A 46 -0.86 -0.35 -10.69
CA ALA A 46 -2.12 0.06 -10.06
C ALA A 46 -2.28 -0.42 -8.62
N ARG A 47 -1.49 -1.42 -8.17
CA ARG A 47 -1.55 -1.95 -6.82
C ARG A 47 -1.12 -0.87 -5.82
N LEU A 48 -1.99 -0.57 -4.88
CA LEU A 48 -1.72 0.38 -3.81
C LEU A 48 -0.96 -0.32 -2.67
N THR A 49 -0.09 0.42 -2.02
CA THR A 49 0.61 0.05 -0.79
C THR A 49 0.33 1.09 0.27
N ASP A 50 0.24 0.66 1.52
CA ASP A 50 0.09 1.54 2.66
C ASP A 50 1.45 2.07 3.09
N ARG A 51 1.48 3.28 3.62
CA ARG A 51 2.68 3.84 4.22
C ARG A 51 2.80 3.32 5.66
N LYS A 52 4.01 2.91 6.06
CA LYS A 52 4.28 2.56 7.45
C LYS A 52 4.02 3.77 8.35
N ILE A 53 3.19 3.59 9.38
CA ILE A 53 2.94 4.59 10.41
C ILE A 53 4.16 4.62 11.33
N GLU A 54 4.73 5.79 11.54
CA GLU A 54 5.74 6.00 12.57
C GLU A 54 5.01 6.27 13.90
N LEU A 55 5.23 5.38 14.85
CA LEU A 55 4.65 5.50 16.17
C LEU A 55 5.29 6.66 16.93
N ASP A 56 4.44 7.48 17.54
CA ASP A 56 4.85 8.51 18.48
C ASP A 56 5.47 7.88 19.74
N GLU A 57 6.30 8.62 20.47
CA GLU A 57 6.98 8.10 21.66
C GLU A 57 6.00 7.64 22.74
N GLU A 58 4.87 8.33 22.88
CA GLU A 58 3.81 7.94 23.81
C GLU A 58 3.21 6.58 23.45
N LEU A 59 2.93 6.34 22.17
CA LEU A 59 2.41 5.06 21.68
C LEU A 59 3.43 3.93 21.83
N LYS A 60 4.70 4.21 21.67
CA LYS A 60 5.78 3.23 21.89
C LYS A 60 5.84 2.79 23.36
N VAL A 61 5.70 3.74 24.30
CA VAL A 61 5.66 3.43 25.74
C VAL A 61 4.45 2.56 26.08
N ILE A 62 3.27 2.90 25.54
CA ILE A 62 2.06 2.10 25.74
C ILE A 62 2.24 0.69 25.21
N LEU A 63 2.82 0.57 24.01
CA LEU A 63 3.09 -0.72 23.39
C LEU A 63 4.07 -1.56 24.21
N ASP A 64 5.14 -0.95 24.74
CA ASP A 64 6.10 -1.60 25.62
C ASP A 64 5.43 -2.14 26.89
N MET A 65 4.54 -1.36 27.50
CA MET A 65 3.77 -1.81 28.68
C MET A 65 2.88 -3.01 28.34
N LYS A 66 2.17 -2.97 27.19
CA LYS A 66 1.37 -4.10 26.72
C LYS A 66 2.23 -5.35 26.51
N ILE A 67 3.40 -5.20 25.90
CA ILE A 67 4.34 -6.30 25.66
C ILE A 67 4.83 -6.91 26.99
N GLN A 68 5.10 -6.10 28.00
CA GLN A 68 5.51 -6.59 29.32
C GLN A 68 4.41 -7.46 29.97
N VAL A 69 3.16 -6.99 29.94
CA VAL A 69 2.02 -7.78 30.43
C VAL A 69 1.88 -9.09 29.68
N ILE A 70 2.01 -9.07 28.37
CA ILE A 70 1.96 -10.27 27.54
C ILE A 70 3.08 -11.25 27.91
N GLN A 71 4.29 -10.73 28.21
CA GLN A 71 5.42 -11.58 28.64
C GLN A 71 5.15 -12.33 29.93
N GLU A 72 4.47 -11.70 30.87
CA GLU A 72 4.08 -12.33 32.14
C GLU A 72 3.00 -13.41 31.91
N LEU A 73 2.08 -13.16 30.99
CA LEU A 73 0.97 -14.06 30.66
C LEU A 73 1.32 -15.18 29.67
N ILE A 74 2.50 -15.15 29.06
CA ILE A 74 2.88 -16.07 27.97
C ILE A 74 2.79 -17.54 28.35
N SER A 75 2.94 -17.86 29.64
CA SER A 75 2.81 -19.22 30.16
C SER A 75 1.39 -19.77 30.05
N ASN A 76 0.40 -18.88 30.04
CA ASN A 76 -1.01 -19.21 29.95
C ASN A 76 -1.49 -19.28 28.48
N LYS A 77 -0.59 -19.02 27.51
CA LYS A 77 -0.88 -18.98 26.06
C LYS A 77 -2.09 -18.09 25.75
N PRO A 78 -2.05 -16.81 26.10
CA PRO A 78 -3.18 -15.92 25.85
C PRO A 78 -3.45 -15.81 24.35
N GLU A 79 -4.71 -15.67 24.00
CA GLU A 79 -5.13 -15.31 22.65
C GLU A 79 -4.96 -13.80 22.49
N LEU A 80 -4.22 -13.39 21.48
CA LEU A 80 -3.90 -11.99 21.22
C LEU A 80 -4.24 -11.61 19.80
N GLU A 81 -4.79 -10.42 19.66
CA GLU A 81 -4.90 -9.75 18.39
C GLU A 81 -3.67 -8.86 18.19
N VAL A 82 -2.96 -9.10 17.10
CA VAL A 82 -1.71 -8.41 16.79
C VAL A 82 -1.77 -7.82 15.40
N THR A 83 -1.60 -6.50 15.32
CA THR A 83 -1.48 -5.79 14.05
C THR A 83 -0.03 -5.42 13.79
N TYR A 84 0.49 -5.80 12.63
CA TYR A 84 1.87 -5.54 12.25
C TYR A 84 1.98 -5.13 10.78
N PHE A 85 3.08 -4.46 10.47
CA PHE A 85 3.36 -3.97 9.13
C PHE A 85 4.24 -4.95 8.35
N ILE A 86 3.81 -5.33 7.15
CA ILE A 86 4.59 -6.14 6.21
C ILE A 86 5.08 -5.24 5.08
N PRO A 87 6.40 -5.00 4.98
CA PRO A 87 6.94 -4.21 3.87
C PRO A 87 6.75 -4.94 2.54
N ASP A 88 6.48 -4.17 1.50
CA ASP A 88 6.39 -4.70 0.14
C ASP A 88 7.79 -4.93 -0.45
N SER A 89 7.94 -5.99 -1.24
CA SER A 89 9.23 -6.36 -1.82
C SER A 89 9.59 -5.58 -3.09
N LYS A 90 8.60 -4.91 -3.72
CA LYS A 90 8.76 -4.28 -5.04
C LYS A 90 8.48 -2.79 -5.04
N LYS A 91 7.71 -2.31 -4.07
CA LYS A 91 7.28 -0.91 -3.94
C LYS A 91 7.58 -0.38 -2.55
N ASP A 92 7.72 0.94 -2.48
CA ASP A 92 7.74 1.63 -1.19
C ASP A 92 6.41 1.46 -0.47
N GLY A 93 6.48 1.24 0.86
CA GLY A 93 5.33 0.94 1.68
C GLY A 93 5.12 -0.55 1.90
N GLY A 94 3.90 -0.95 2.17
CA GLY A 94 3.54 -2.33 2.47
C GLY A 94 2.07 -2.50 2.74
N ARG A 95 1.74 -3.37 3.66
CA ARG A 95 0.37 -3.59 4.13
C ARG A 95 0.37 -3.87 5.63
N TYR A 96 -0.75 -3.56 6.26
CA TYR A 96 -1.02 -3.99 7.63
C TYR A 96 -1.73 -5.32 7.62
N GLU A 97 -1.35 -6.19 8.52
CA GLU A 97 -2.00 -7.48 8.71
C GLU A 97 -2.31 -7.67 10.19
N THR A 98 -3.55 -8.03 10.48
CA THR A 98 -4.01 -8.33 11.84
C THR A 98 -4.23 -9.82 11.96
N ILE A 99 -3.63 -10.43 12.94
CA ILE A 99 -3.79 -11.85 13.25
C ILE A 99 -4.26 -12.02 14.67
N LEU A 100 -5.13 -13.01 14.86
CA LEU A 100 -5.57 -13.49 16.16
C LEU A 100 -4.92 -14.86 16.38
N ASP A 101 -4.02 -14.96 17.33
CA ASP A 101 -3.31 -16.22 17.57
C ASP A 101 -2.90 -16.38 19.05
N ASN A 102 -2.67 -17.63 19.44
CA ASN A 102 -2.10 -17.97 20.74
C ASN A 102 -0.58 -17.82 20.70
N ILE A 103 -0.06 -16.80 21.37
CA ILE A 103 1.36 -16.49 21.31
C ILE A 103 2.22 -17.49 22.08
N ASN A 104 3.19 -18.05 21.37
CA ASN A 104 4.29 -18.82 21.89
C ASN A 104 5.57 -17.95 21.96
N LYS A 105 6.58 -18.40 22.73
CA LYS A 105 7.89 -17.73 22.84
C LYS A 105 8.55 -17.47 21.48
N THR A 106 8.34 -18.35 20.51
CA THR A 106 8.90 -18.23 19.14
C THR A 106 8.19 -17.16 18.31
N THR A 107 6.89 -17.03 18.50
CA THR A 107 6.07 -16.02 17.81
C THR A 107 6.48 -14.61 18.25
N LYS A 108 6.80 -14.44 19.55
CA LYS A 108 7.26 -13.18 20.13
C LYS A 108 8.47 -12.58 19.40
N GLN A 109 9.51 -13.39 19.15
CA GLN A 109 10.74 -12.91 18.50
C GLN A 109 10.50 -12.39 17.08
N ASN A 110 9.51 -12.94 16.38
CA ASN A 110 9.15 -12.52 15.03
C ASN A 110 8.35 -11.22 14.98
N PHE A 111 7.62 -10.88 16.06
CA PHE A 111 6.74 -9.72 16.14
C PHE A 111 7.38 -8.48 16.79
N GLU A 112 8.33 -8.63 17.71
CA GLU A 112 8.92 -7.52 18.45
C GLU A 112 9.43 -6.35 17.58
N MET A 113 9.85 -6.62 16.35
CA MET A 113 10.38 -5.59 15.45
C MET A 113 9.34 -4.93 14.52
N ARG A 114 8.09 -5.39 14.51
CA ARG A 114 7.10 -4.98 13.49
C ARG A 114 5.73 -4.61 14.05
N LEU A 115 5.58 -4.71 15.38
CA LEU A 115 4.32 -4.41 16.06
C LEU A 115 3.94 -2.95 15.93
N ILE A 116 2.66 -2.71 15.67
CA ILE A 116 2.06 -1.37 15.68
C ILE A 116 1.01 -1.29 16.77
N ASP A 117 0.30 -2.39 17.02
CA ASP A 117 -0.67 -2.49 18.11
C ASP A 117 -0.86 -3.95 18.53
N CYS A 118 -1.23 -4.16 19.79
CA CYS A 118 -1.62 -5.45 20.31
C CYS A 118 -2.75 -5.26 21.36
N GLU A 119 -3.76 -6.09 21.26
CA GLU A 119 -4.86 -6.15 22.20
C GLU A 119 -4.99 -7.56 22.81
N LEU A 120 -5.39 -7.62 24.11
CA LEU A 120 -5.64 -8.84 24.89
C LEU A 120 -7.09 -9.25 24.79
#